data_e0b6ae342ca12198df2abd7239ba726c
#
_entry.id   e0b6ae342ca12198df2abd7239ba726c
#
_cell.length_a   1.000
_cell.length_b   1.000
_cell.length_c   1.000
_cell.angle_alpha   90.00
_cell.angle_beta   90.00
_cell.angle_gamma   90.00
#
_symmetry.space_group_name_H-M   'P 1'
#
loop_
_entity.id
_entity.type
_entity.pdbx_description
1 polymer ?
#
loop_
_entity_poly.entity_id
_entity_poly.type
_entity_poly.pdbx_seq_one_letter_code
_entity_poly.pdbx_strand_id
1 'polypeptide(L)'
;MTPKGKLIAIGGNEDKGKEPEAGHNTKVFTHNFIEEGILKRVVDEIGGPHKRIAVITSASSIPDEVGANYIEAFGRLGARDIDVLDIRERGDVRPDMIKRLARADGVMMSGGNQLRLTTIFGGTAFLQLMKRRYEEEAGFVIAGTSAGAMCMSSTMIYQGHSSSGLIKGGVKMTTGAALIHDVIIDSHFVERGRFSRLSQAVAANPAAIGIGLGEDTGVVITGADMLETIGSGQVMIFDGHDISYSDYADVAEGFQRSPMSIRVSPYLLSL
;
A
#
# COMPACT_ATOMS: atom_id res chain seq x y z
N MET A 1 -18.60 2.15 10.10
CA MET A 1 -19.27 1.01 9.38
C MET A 1 -18.15 0.09 8.97
N THR A 2 -18.29 -1.23 9.19
CA THR A 2 -17.26 -2.20 8.76
C THR A 2 -17.35 -2.38 7.25
N PRO A 3 -16.26 -2.19 6.48
CA PRO A 3 -16.26 -2.40 5.04
C PRO A 3 -16.59 -3.84 4.67
N LYS A 4 -17.31 -4.03 3.57
CA LYS A 4 -17.67 -5.36 3.04
C LYS A 4 -16.65 -5.88 2.03
N GLY A 5 -15.98 -4.97 1.32
CA GLY A 5 -14.91 -5.29 0.40
C GLY A 5 -13.60 -5.64 1.10
N LYS A 6 -12.55 -5.88 0.32
CA LYS A 6 -11.24 -6.22 0.82
C LYS A 6 -10.17 -5.25 0.33
N LEU A 7 -9.15 -5.02 1.15
CA LEU A 7 -7.92 -4.35 0.73
C LEU A 7 -6.79 -5.38 0.64
N ILE A 8 -5.93 -5.22 -0.36
CA ILE A 8 -4.69 -6.00 -0.49
C ILE A 8 -3.54 -5.01 -0.62
N ALA A 9 -2.77 -4.86 0.46
CA ALA A 9 -1.61 -3.98 0.48
C ALA A 9 -0.34 -4.80 0.24
N ILE A 10 0.42 -4.43 -0.79
CA ILE A 10 1.63 -5.16 -1.25
C ILE A 10 2.85 -4.25 -1.07
N GLY A 11 3.94 -4.79 -0.54
CA GLY A 11 5.14 -4.03 -0.19
C GLY A 11 6.00 -3.57 -1.37
N GLY A 12 5.68 -4.00 -2.58
CA GLY A 12 6.41 -3.67 -3.81
C GLY A 12 7.19 -4.84 -4.38
N ASN A 13 7.70 -4.68 -5.60
CA ASN A 13 8.51 -5.69 -6.28
C ASN A 13 7.87 -7.10 -6.27
N GLU A 14 6.56 -7.15 -6.36
CA GLU A 14 5.83 -8.41 -6.47
C GLU A 14 6.19 -9.13 -7.77
N ASP A 15 6.24 -10.47 -7.71
CA ASP A 15 6.48 -11.30 -8.87
C ASP A 15 5.41 -11.06 -9.96
N LYS A 16 5.85 -10.85 -11.19
CA LYS A 16 5.01 -10.66 -12.39
C LYS A 16 5.15 -11.81 -13.38
N GLY A 17 5.76 -12.92 -12.95
CA GLY A 17 5.97 -14.13 -13.76
C GLY A 17 7.02 -13.95 -14.86
N LYS A 18 7.87 -12.93 -14.81
CA LYS A 18 8.95 -12.76 -15.78
C LYS A 18 10.15 -13.60 -15.39
N GLU A 19 10.78 -14.26 -16.37
CA GLU A 19 12.07 -14.92 -16.18
C GLU A 19 13.12 -13.88 -15.73
N PRO A 20 13.99 -14.23 -14.76
CA PRO A 20 15.08 -13.35 -14.35
C PRO A 20 16.00 -13.06 -15.54
N GLU A 21 16.27 -11.79 -15.84
CA GLU A 21 17.27 -11.42 -16.82
C GLU A 21 18.66 -11.84 -16.34
N ALA A 22 19.39 -12.60 -17.17
CA ALA A 22 20.74 -13.07 -16.84
C ALA A 22 21.68 -11.86 -16.63
N GLY A 23 22.25 -11.73 -15.42
CA GLY A 23 23.30 -10.78 -15.11
C GLY A 23 22.91 -9.62 -14.15
N HIS A 24 21.68 -9.52 -13.72
CA HIS A 24 21.31 -8.60 -12.65
C HIS A 24 21.08 -9.36 -11.34
N ASN A 25 21.25 -8.69 -10.20
CA ASN A 25 20.94 -9.23 -8.86
C ASN A 25 19.41 -9.46 -8.77
N THR A 26 18.96 -10.55 -9.35
CA THR A 26 17.54 -10.89 -9.44
C THR A 26 17.10 -11.51 -8.14
N LYS A 27 16.10 -10.90 -7.53
CA LYS A 27 15.38 -11.48 -6.40
C LYS A 27 14.84 -12.85 -6.85
N VAL A 28 15.26 -13.90 -6.15
CA VAL A 28 14.69 -15.23 -6.37
C VAL A 28 13.35 -15.27 -5.64
N PHE A 29 12.27 -15.31 -6.40
CA PHE A 29 10.94 -15.55 -5.82
C PHE A 29 10.83 -17.01 -5.40
N THR A 30 10.31 -17.25 -4.20
CA THR A 30 10.23 -18.59 -3.61
C THR A 30 8.92 -19.30 -3.92
N HIS A 31 7.91 -18.56 -4.40
CA HIS A 31 6.60 -19.09 -4.74
C HIS A 31 6.41 -19.27 -6.23
N ASN A 32 5.64 -20.28 -6.61
CA ASN A 32 5.19 -20.44 -7.99
C ASN A 32 4.20 -19.33 -8.35
N PHE A 33 4.57 -18.46 -9.31
CA PHE A 33 3.77 -17.34 -9.75
C PHE A 33 2.32 -17.72 -10.10
N ILE A 34 2.14 -18.86 -10.77
CA ILE A 34 0.82 -19.32 -11.25
C ILE A 34 -0.04 -19.86 -10.11
N GLU A 35 0.56 -20.47 -9.09
CA GLU A 35 -0.17 -21.18 -8.04
C GLU A 35 -0.28 -20.38 -6.76
N GLU A 36 0.80 -19.69 -6.37
CA GLU A 36 0.97 -19.08 -5.05
C GLU A 36 1.38 -17.61 -5.09
N GLY A 37 1.60 -17.03 -6.28
CA GLY A 37 2.05 -15.65 -6.41
C GLY A 37 1.04 -14.62 -5.88
N ILE A 38 1.53 -13.49 -5.40
CA ILE A 38 0.67 -12.41 -4.86
C ILE A 38 -0.38 -11.94 -5.87
N LEU A 39 0.00 -11.79 -7.16
CA LEU A 39 -0.96 -11.36 -8.17
C LEU A 39 -2.01 -12.44 -8.46
N LYS A 40 -1.65 -13.73 -8.30
CA LYS A 40 -2.64 -14.82 -8.34
C LYS A 40 -3.64 -14.67 -7.23
N ARG A 41 -3.18 -14.38 -5.99
CA ARG A 41 -4.07 -14.12 -4.86
C ARG A 41 -4.98 -12.90 -5.13
N VAL A 42 -4.48 -11.84 -5.73
CA VAL A 42 -5.32 -10.69 -6.13
C VAL A 42 -6.43 -11.11 -7.08
N VAL A 43 -6.11 -11.91 -8.10
CA VAL A 43 -7.11 -12.42 -9.06
C VAL A 43 -8.16 -13.28 -8.36
N ASP A 44 -7.75 -14.15 -7.44
CA ASP A 44 -8.67 -15.01 -6.70
C ASP A 44 -9.61 -14.23 -5.79
N GLU A 45 -9.09 -13.24 -5.07
CA GLU A 45 -9.89 -12.38 -4.19
C GLU A 45 -10.91 -11.54 -4.97
N ILE A 46 -10.59 -11.12 -6.18
CA ILE A 46 -11.53 -10.42 -7.08
C ILE A 46 -12.63 -11.37 -7.60
N GLY A 47 -12.45 -12.67 -7.47
CA GLY A 47 -13.42 -13.69 -7.88
C GLY A 47 -13.04 -14.46 -9.15
N GLY A 48 -11.76 -14.44 -9.53
CA GLY A 48 -11.19 -15.25 -10.60
C GLY A 48 -10.92 -14.51 -11.91
N PRO A 49 -10.34 -15.22 -12.89
CA PRO A 49 -9.77 -14.61 -14.10
C PRO A 49 -10.82 -14.07 -15.09
N HIS A 50 -12.09 -14.36 -14.89
CA HIS A 50 -13.19 -13.84 -15.72
C HIS A 50 -13.69 -12.46 -15.27
N LYS A 51 -13.15 -11.96 -14.19
CA LYS A 51 -13.50 -10.67 -13.60
C LYS A 51 -12.73 -9.52 -14.24
N ARG A 52 -13.34 -8.33 -14.22
CA ARG A 52 -12.72 -7.10 -14.74
C ARG A 52 -11.84 -6.47 -13.70
N ILE A 53 -10.57 -6.27 -14.05
CA ILE A 53 -9.57 -5.62 -13.20
C ILE A 53 -9.24 -4.23 -13.77
N ALA A 54 -9.51 -3.18 -13.00
CA ALA A 54 -9.06 -1.83 -13.33
C ALA A 54 -7.64 -1.61 -12.77
N VAL A 55 -6.69 -1.29 -13.64
CA VAL A 55 -5.31 -0.98 -13.26
C VAL A 55 -5.10 0.53 -13.27
N ILE A 56 -4.71 1.09 -12.13
CA ILE A 56 -4.45 2.53 -11.96
C ILE A 56 -2.94 2.74 -11.91
N THR A 57 -2.37 3.36 -12.94
CA THR A 57 -0.93 3.60 -13.08
C THR A 57 -0.51 5.02 -12.72
N SER A 58 -1.40 5.83 -12.16
CA SER A 58 -1.23 7.26 -11.89
C SER A 58 -0.05 7.61 -10.98
N ALA A 59 0.40 6.66 -10.13
CA ALA A 59 1.59 6.86 -9.30
C ALA A 59 2.89 6.82 -10.10
N SER A 60 2.92 6.11 -11.23
CA SER A 60 4.12 5.83 -12.00
C SER A 60 4.57 7.05 -12.84
N SER A 61 5.87 7.18 -13.05
CA SER A 61 6.46 8.08 -14.04
C SER A 61 6.47 7.49 -15.46
N ILE A 62 6.25 6.17 -15.59
CA ILE A 62 6.20 5.42 -16.85
C ILE A 62 4.89 4.61 -16.91
N PRO A 63 3.72 5.28 -16.91
CA PRO A 63 2.43 4.62 -16.73
C PRO A 63 2.08 3.62 -17.83
N ASP A 64 2.50 3.89 -19.07
CA ASP A 64 2.22 3.02 -20.22
C ASP A 64 2.93 1.66 -20.07
N GLU A 65 4.22 1.68 -19.71
CA GLU A 65 5.02 0.47 -19.49
C GLU A 65 4.49 -0.33 -18.30
N VAL A 66 4.16 0.35 -17.20
CA VAL A 66 3.60 -0.31 -16.01
C VAL A 66 2.24 -0.92 -16.33
N GLY A 67 1.39 -0.23 -17.10
CA GLY A 67 0.12 -0.78 -17.57
C GLY A 67 0.29 -2.04 -18.41
N ALA A 68 1.23 -2.03 -19.37
CA ALA A 68 1.55 -3.19 -20.19
C ALA A 68 2.06 -4.38 -19.36
N ASN A 69 2.91 -4.12 -18.36
CA ASN A 69 3.40 -5.15 -17.45
C ASN A 69 2.29 -5.81 -16.64
N TYR A 70 1.27 -5.06 -16.19
CA TYR A 70 0.12 -5.64 -15.49
C TYR A 70 -0.82 -6.40 -16.44
N ILE A 71 -1.03 -5.92 -17.67
CA ILE A 71 -1.79 -6.67 -18.68
C ILE A 71 -1.11 -8.04 -18.92
N GLU A 72 0.21 -8.06 -19.09
CA GLU A 72 0.96 -9.30 -19.29
C GLU A 72 0.86 -10.23 -18.07
N ALA A 73 1.14 -9.71 -16.85
CA ALA A 73 1.15 -10.49 -15.62
C ALA A 73 -0.23 -11.10 -15.31
N PHE A 74 -1.29 -10.30 -15.34
CA PHE A 74 -2.66 -10.80 -15.14
C PHE A 74 -3.11 -11.71 -16.29
N GLY A 75 -2.67 -11.44 -17.53
CA GLY A 75 -2.92 -12.29 -18.69
C GLY A 75 -2.34 -13.70 -18.51
N ARG A 76 -1.13 -13.84 -17.96
CA ARG A 76 -0.51 -15.12 -17.61
C ARG A 76 -1.31 -15.88 -16.54
N LEU A 77 -2.01 -15.17 -15.66
CA LEU A 77 -2.93 -15.74 -14.67
C LEU A 77 -4.33 -16.04 -15.24
N GLY A 78 -4.51 -15.89 -16.56
CA GLY A 78 -5.75 -16.16 -17.26
C GLY A 78 -6.77 -15.01 -17.28
N ALA A 79 -6.48 -13.88 -16.65
CA ALA A 79 -7.36 -12.71 -16.70
C ALA A 79 -7.33 -12.08 -18.11
N ARG A 80 -8.52 -11.75 -18.65
CA ARG A 80 -8.67 -11.23 -20.01
C ARG A 80 -9.29 -9.85 -20.08
N ASP A 81 -9.99 -9.44 -19.04
CA ASP A 81 -10.67 -8.14 -18.95
C ASP A 81 -9.90 -7.21 -18.00
N ILE A 82 -8.79 -6.66 -18.53
CA ILE A 82 -7.89 -5.78 -17.80
C ILE A 82 -8.00 -4.38 -18.40
N ASP A 83 -8.44 -3.42 -17.61
CA ASP A 83 -8.75 -2.07 -18.03
C ASP A 83 -7.77 -1.07 -17.40
N VAL A 84 -6.72 -0.65 -18.14
CA VAL A 84 -5.76 0.34 -17.66
C VAL A 84 -6.38 1.74 -17.72
N LEU A 85 -6.58 2.34 -16.57
CA LEU A 85 -7.13 3.69 -16.44
C LEU A 85 -5.98 4.71 -16.52
N ASP A 86 -5.79 5.30 -17.69
CA ASP A 86 -4.76 6.31 -17.94
C ASP A 86 -5.21 7.67 -17.38
N ILE A 87 -4.97 7.88 -16.08
CA ILE A 87 -5.29 9.11 -15.34
C ILE A 87 -3.96 9.70 -14.86
N ARG A 88 -3.43 10.69 -15.56
CA ARG A 88 -2.11 11.27 -15.31
C ARG A 88 -2.18 12.53 -14.46
N GLU A 89 -3.30 13.22 -14.49
CA GLU A 89 -3.57 14.42 -13.72
C GLU A 89 -5.02 14.50 -13.25
N ARG A 90 -5.33 15.44 -12.40
CA ARG A 90 -6.68 15.60 -11.83
C ARG A 90 -7.75 15.89 -12.90
N GLY A 91 -7.37 16.57 -13.98
CA GLY A 91 -8.25 16.86 -15.11
C GLY A 91 -8.70 15.64 -15.91
N ASP A 92 -7.97 14.53 -15.79
CA ASP A 92 -8.31 13.26 -16.45
C ASP A 92 -9.41 12.48 -15.71
N VAL A 93 -9.79 12.90 -14.51
CA VAL A 93 -10.89 12.30 -13.75
C VAL A 93 -12.23 12.72 -14.37
N ARG A 94 -12.51 12.21 -15.56
CA ARG A 94 -13.70 12.48 -16.34
C ARG A 94 -14.80 11.45 -16.10
N PRO A 95 -16.06 11.73 -16.48
CA PRO A 95 -17.18 10.81 -16.31
C PRO A 95 -16.99 9.43 -16.94
N ASP A 96 -16.23 9.33 -18.05
CA ASP A 96 -15.91 8.07 -18.69
C ASP A 96 -14.99 7.20 -17.82
N MET A 97 -13.99 7.79 -17.15
CA MET A 97 -13.12 7.07 -16.20
C MET A 97 -13.91 6.57 -14.98
N ILE A 98 -14.84 7.37 -14.49
CA ILE A 98 -15.74 6.95 -13.40
C ILE A 98 -16.62 5.78 -13.83
N LYS A 99 -17.15 5.80 -15.07
CA LYS A 99 -17.93 4.67 -15.62
C LYS A 99 -17.10 3.40 -15.79
N ARG A 100 -15.83 3.54 -16.18
CA ARG A 100 -14.89 2.40 -16.28
C ARG A 100 -14.63 1.79 -14.92
N LEU A 101 -14.33 2.62 -13.90
CA LEU A 101 -14.20 2.16 -12.52
C LEU A 101 -15.48 1.47 -12.02
N ALA A 102 -16.66 2.01 -12.32
CA ALA A 102 -17.92 1.44 -11.89
C ALA A 102 -18.18 0.03 -12.44
N ARG A 103 -17.54 -0.36 -13.55
CA ARG A 103 -17.65 -1.69 -14.16
C ARG A 103 -16.60 -2.69 -13.68
N ALA A 104 -15.56 -2.23 -13.00
CA ALA A 104 -14.50 -3.10 -12.52
C ALA A 104 -14.97 -3.94 -11.33
N ASP A 105 -14.58 -5.19 -11.26
CA ASP A 105 -14.82 -6.06 -10.10
C ASP A 105 -13.75 -5.85 -9.02
N GLY A 106 -12.56 -5.37 -9.42
CA GLY A 106 -11.49 -4.99 -8.52
C GLY A 106 -10.55 -3.95 -9.13
N VAL A 107 -9.72 -3.38 -8.28
CA VAL A 107 -8.76 -2.32 -8.63
C VAL A 107 -7.36 -2.75 -8.24
N MET A 108 -6.36 -2.49 -9.10
CA MET A 108 -4.94 -2.60 -8.79
C MET A 108 -4.27 -1.25 -8.96
N MET A 109 -3.77 -0.67 -7.87
CA MET A 109 -3.00 0.59 -7.87
C MET A 109 -1.50 0.29 -7.93
N SER A 110 -0.82 0.83 -8.93
CA SER A 110 0.62 0.62 -9.12
C SER A 110 1.49 1.36 -8.10
N GLY A 111 2.76 0.95 -8.07
CA GLY A 111 3.84 1.69 -7.39
C GLY A 111 4.22 2.99 -8.10
N GLY A 112 5.06 3.77 -7.43
CA GLY A 112 5.56 5.07 -7.89
C GLY A 112 5.58 6.11 -6.77
N ASN A 113 4.96 7.27 -6.99
CA ASN A 113 4.85 8.34 -6.01
C ASN A 113 3.42 8.41 -5.45
N GLN A 114 3.27 8.10 -4.17
CA GLN A 114 1.98 8.07 -3.49
C GLN A 114 1.30 9.45 -3.40
N LEU A 115 2.06 10.55 -3.42
CA LEU A 115 1.48 11.89 -3.46
C LEU A 115 0.71 12.14 -4.77
N ARG A 116 1.14 11.54 -5.88
CA ARG A 116 0.39 11.64 -7.13
C ARG A 116 -1.01 11.04 -6.99
N LEU A 117 -1.15 9.88 -6.33
CA LEU A 117 -2.47 9.27 -6.09
C LEU A 117 -3.38 10.19 -5.28
N THR A 118 -2.87 10.75 -4.20
CA THR A 118 -3.68 11.63 -3.34
C THR A 118 -4.01 12.98 -3.98
N THR A 119 -3.09 13.57 -4.75
CA THR A 119 -3.32 14.85 -5.44
C THR A 119 -4.26 14.71 -6.64
N ILE A 120 -4.17 13.60 -7.37
CA ILE A 120 -5.03 13.33 -8.52
C ILE A 120 -6.45 12.98 -8.05
N PHE A 121 -6.58 12.05 -7.11
CA PHE A 121 -7.89 11.47 -6.75
C PHE A 121 -8.54 12.11 -5.52
N GLY A 122 -7.80 12.77 -4.63
CA GLY A 122 -8.31 13.34 -3.39
C GLY A 122 -9.51 14.25 -3.61
N GLY A 123 -10.65 13.95 -2.97
CA GLY A 123 -11.89 14.73 -3.08
C GLY A 123 -12.63 14.62 -4.42
N THR A 124 -12.23 13.71 -5.32
CA THR A 124 -12.93 13.48 -6.59
C THR A 124 -14.05 12.45 -6.47
N ALA A 125 -15.01 12.50 -7.39
CA ALA A 125 -16.06 11.48 -7.51
C ALA A 125 -15.50 10.07 -7.80
N PHE A 126 -14.30 9.97 -8.40
CA PHE A 126 -13.60 8.70 -8.62
C PHE A 126 -13.22 8.03 -7.30
N LEU A 127 -12.53 8.76 -6.41
CA LEU A 127 -12.17 8.22 -5.10
C LEU A 127 -13.40 7.95 -4.23
N GLN A 128 -14.42 8.81 -4.30
CA GLN A 128 -15.68 8.60 -3.58
C GLN A 128 -16.38 7.32 -4.04
N LEU A 129 -16.42 7.06 -5.36
CA LEU A 129 -16.97 5.80 -5.89
C LEU A 129 -16.17 4.59 -5.41
N MET A 130 -14.85 4.65 -5.47
CA MET A 130 -13.97 3.55 -5.03
C MET A 130 -14.18 3.23 -3.54
N LYS A 131 -14.27 4.26 -2.68
CA LYS A 131 -14.56 4.10 -1.25
C LYS A 131 -15.93 3.47 -1.00
N ARG A 132 -16.96 4.02 -1.61
CA ARG A 132 -18.33 3.51 -1.46
C ARG A 132 -18.43 2.05 -1.85
N ARG A 133 -17.82 1.65 -2.99
CA ARG A 133 -17.82 0.26 -3.43
C ARG A 133 -17.10 -0.65 -2.44
N TYR A 134 -15.96 -0.22 -1.91
CA TYR A 134 -15.23 -0.93 -0.86
C TYR A 134 -16.07 -1.10 0.42
N GLU A 135 -16.80 -0.05 0.81
CA GLU A 135 -17.64 -0.08 2.01
C GLU A 135 -18.88 -0.97 1.83
N GLU A 136 -19.48 -0.99 0.64
CA GLU A 136 -20.83 -1.56 0.42
C GLU A 136 -20.81 -2.92 -0.29
N GLU A 137 -19.80 -3.26 -1.08
CA GLU A 137 -19.76 -4.42 -1.97
C GLU A 137 -18.79 -5.51 -1.46
N ALA A 138 -19.31 -6.66 -1.01
CA ALA A 138 -18.51 -7.75 -0.44
C ALA A 138 -17.49 -8.37 -1.42
N GLY A 139 -17.75 -8.31 -2.73
CA GLY A 139 -16.85 -8.84 -3.76
C GLY A 139 -15.84 -7.81 -4.32
N PHE A 140 -15.91 -6.54 -3.88
CA PHE A 140 -15.03 -5.52 -4.41
C PHE A 140 -13.68 -5.52 -3.69
N VAL A 141 -12.60 -5.59 -4.47
CA VAL A 141 -11.23 -5.63 -3.95
C VAL A 141 -10.45 -4.41 -4.42
N ILE A 142 -9.74 -3.77 -3.51
CA ILE A 142 -8.75 -2.74 -3.84
C ILE A 142 -7.38 -3.28 -3.46
N ALA A 143 -6.60 -3.64 -4.46
CA ALA A 143 -5.20 -4.00 -4.31
C ALA A 143 -4.30 -2.80 -4.63
N GLY A 144 -3.14 -2.72 -3.99
CA GLY A 144 -2.15 -1.71 -4.30
C GLY A 144 -0.76 -2.14 -3.88
N THR A 145 0.22 -1.77 -4.70
CA THR A 145 1.63 -2.09 -4.43
C THR A 145 2.43 -0.84 -4.13
N SER A 146 3.38 -0.92 -3.20
CA SER A 146 4.29 0.18 -2.84
C SER A 146 3.53 1.49 -2.58
N ALA A 147 3.62 2.49 -3.46
CA ALA A 147 2.86 3.74 -3.36
C ALA A 147 1.35 3.52 -3.32
N GLY A 148 0.83 2.54 -4.08
CA GLY A 148 -0.58 2.15 -4.08
C GLY A 148 -1.03 1.58 -2.73
N ALA A 149 -0.19 0.80 -2.06
CA ALA A 149 -0.45 0.29 -0.71
C ALA A 149 -0.39 1.41 0.33
N MET A 150 0.67 2.22 0.30
CA MET A 150 0.87 3.29 1.27
C MET A 150 -0.26 4.32 1.24
N CYS A 151 -0.82 4.62 0.08
CA CYS A 151 -1.89 5.61 -0.04
C CYS A 151 -3.24 5.13 0.52
N MET A 152 -3.43 3.85 0.81
CA MET A 152 -4.68 3.33 1.39
C MET A 152 -4.96 3.89 2.79
N SER A 153 -3.92 4.19 3.56
CA SER A 153 -4.02 4.71 4.91
C SER A 153 -4.65 6.09 4.97
N SER A 154 -5.28 6.42 6.09
CA SER A 154 -5.71 7.80 6.40
C SER A 154 -4.51 8.70 6.68
N THR A 155 -3.52 8.21 7.42
CA THR A 155 -2.22 8.85 7.63
C THR A 155 -1.16 8.14 6.79
N MET A 156 -0.55 8.86 5.84
CA MET A 156 0.36 8.31 4.85
C MET A 156 1.75 8.94 4.96
N ILE A 157 2.79 8.12 5.09
CA ILE A 157 4.19 8.57 4.97
C ILE A 157 4.44 8.91 3.51
N TYR A 158 4.96 10.12 3.23
CA TYR A 158 5.32 10.49 1.86
C TYR A 158 6.81 10.79 1.69
N GLN A 159 7.53 11.10 2.78
CA GLN A 159 8.96 11.39 2.76
C GLN A 159 9.60 10.98 4.08
N GLY A 160 10.87 10.60 4.02
CA GLY A 160 11.71 10.22 5.16
C GLY A 160 12.69 9.12 4.77
N HIS A 161 13.95 9.31 5.13
CA HIS A 161 14.99 8.29 4.95
C HIS A 161 15.18 7.51 6.24
N SER A 162 15.55 6.23 6.13
CA SER A 162 15.85 5.38 7.28
C SER A 162 16.93 5.95 8.18
N SER A 163 17.97 6.57 7.59
CA SER A 163 19.07 7.20 8.33
C SER A 163 18.66 8.43 9.16
N SER A 164 17.52 9.03 8.88
CA SER A 164 16.97 10.18 9.62
C SER A 164 15.65 9.88 10.32
N GLY A 165 15.24 8.61 10.30
CA GLY A 165 13.93 8.20 10.84
C GLY A 165 13.78 8.38 12.35
N LEU A 166 14.88 8.45 13.10
CA LEU A 166 14.88 8.76 14.54
C LEU A 166 15.29 10.21 14.86
N ILE A 167 15.35 11.07 13.84
CA ILE A 167 15.53 12.52 14.02
C ILE A 167 14.16 13.17 13.97
N LYS A 168 13.81 13.95 14.96
CA LYS A 168 12.52 14.64 15.07
C LYS A 168 12.16 15.37 13.77
N GLY A 169 10.97 15.15 13.26
CA GLY A 169 10.53 15.71 11.99
C GLY A 169 11.24 15.18 10.74
N GLY A 170 12.06 14.14 10.86
CA GLY A 170 12.72 13.48 9.72
C GLY A 170 11.77 12.71 8.83
N VAL A 171 10.62 12.31 9.36
CA VAL A 171 9.54 11.65 8.61
C VAL A 171 8.41 12.63 8.36
N LYS A 172 7.95 12.70 7.12
CA LYS A 172 6.85 13.56 6.70
C LYS A 172 5.63 12.72 6.37
N MET A 173 4.50 13.12 6.92
CA MET A 173 3.21 12.46 6.73
C MET A 173 2.18 13.44 6.19
N THR A 174 1.19 12.89 5.50
CA THR A 174 0.03 13.62 4.98
C THR A 174 -1.18 12.69 4.94
N THR A 175 -2.33 13.22 4.57
CA THR A 175 -3.54 12.43 4.38
C THR A 175 -3.42 11.55 3.14
N GLY A 176 -3.71 10.26 3.28
CA GLY A 176 -3.82 9.31 2.18
C GLY A 176 -5.24 9.24 1.59
N ALA A 177 -5.55 8.13 0.95
CA ALA A 177 -6.88 7.89 0.39
C ALA A 177 -7.93 7.58 1.49
N ALA A 178 -7.51 7.28 2.71
CA ALA A 178 -8.37 6.94 3.83
C ALA A 178 -9.37 5.79 3.50
N LEU A 179 -8.84 4.71 2.94
CA LEU A 179 -9.53 3.43 2.78
C LEU A 179 -9.48 2.62 4.07
N ILE A 180 -8.40 2.77 4.84
CA ILE A 180 -8.24 2.20 6.17
C ILE A 180 -7.82 3.31 7.14
N HIS A 181 -8.40 3.27 8.36
CA HIS A 181 -8.12 4.20 9.45
C HIS A 181 -7.25 3.52 10.51
N ASP A 182 -6.56 4.33 11.29
CA ASP A 182 -5.72 3.89 12.41
C ASP A 182 -4.65 2.85 12.03
N VAL A 183 -4.23 2.90 10.75
CA VAL A 183 -3.15 2.09 10.18
C VAL A 183 -2.24 2.98 9.35
N ILE A 184 -0.92 2.79 9.50
CA ILE A 184 0.12 3.43 8.69
C ILE A 184 0.88 2.34 7.95
N ILE A 185 0.77 2.30 6.63
CA ILE A 185 1.46 1.29 5.80
C ILE A 185 2.77 1.86 5.27
N ASP A 186 3.84 1.09 5.40
CA ASP A 186 5.13 1.36 4.77
C ASP A 186 5.59 0.15 3.92
N SER A 187 6.17 0.42 2.76
CA SER A 187 6.50 -0.56 1.73
C SER A 187 8.02 -0.71 1.56
N HIS A 188 8.51 -1.74 0.82
CA HIS A 188 9.93 -2.04 0.68
C HIS A 188 10.65 -2.01 2.03
N PHE A 189 10.00 -2.53 3.04
CA PHE A 189 10.29 -2.19 4.43
C PHE A 189 11.64 -2.72 4.88
N VAL A 190 11.87 -4.00 4.68
CA VAL A 190 13.12 -4.68 5.05
C VAL A 190 14.25 -4.24 4.13
N GLU A 191 14.01 -4.24 2.84
CA GLU A 191 15.00 -3.98 1.79
C GLU A 191 15.57 -2.56 1.88
N ARG A 192 14.78 -1.60 2.37
CA ARG A 192 15.19 -0.21 2.55
C ARG A 192 15.43 0.17 4.01
N GLY A 193 15.40 -0.79 4.94
CA GLY A 193 15.66 -0.58 6.36
C GLY A 193 14.74 0.46 7.01
N ARG A 194 13.44 0.44 6.72
CA ARG A 194 12.49 1.51 7.06
C ARG A 194 11.96 1.48 8.50
N PHE A 195 12.57 0.69 9.38
CA PHE A 195 12.17 0.52 10.78
C PHE A 195 12.06 1.84 11.54
N SER A 196 13.12 2.64 11.53
CA SER A 196 13.15 3.92 12.25
C SER A 196 12.10 4.91 11.73
N ARG A 197 11.84 4.87 10.42
CA ARG A 197 10.86 5.73 9.79
C ARG A 197 9.43 5.39 10.23
N LEU A 198 9.07 4.12 10.23
CA LEU A 198 7.75 3.68 10.67
C LEU A 198 7.59 3.86 12.17
N SER A 199 8.64 3.59 12.98
CA SER A 199 8.63 3.85 14.42
C SER A 199 8.33 5.33 14.74
N GLN A 200 8.94 6.27 14.00
CA GLN A 200 8.65 7.70 14.17
C GLN A 200 7.22 8.04 13.79
N ALA A 201 6.71 7.47 12.68
CA ALA A 201 5.35 7.72 12.22
C ALA A 201 4.31 7.24 13.24
N VAL A 202 4.53 6.06 13.83
CA VAL A 202 3.68 5.49 14.89
C VAL A 202 3.81 6.32 16.17
N ALA A 203 5.02 6.71 16.57
CA ALA A 203 5.22 7.54 17.75
C ALA A 203 4.54 8.93 17.65
N ALA A 204 4.41 9.45 16.42
CA ALA A 204 3.65 10.67 16.15
C ALA A 204 2.13 10.44 16.12
N ASN A 205 1.68 9.20 15.95
CA ASN A 205 0.28 8.78 15.87
C ASN A 205 0.09 7.49 16.67
N PRO A 206 0.18 7.52 18.00
CA PRO A 206 0.24 6.29 18.81
C PRO A 206 -1.07 5.48 18.84
N ALA A 207 -2.18 6.03 18.37
CA ALA A 207 -3.42 5.29 18.16
C ALA A 207 -3.39 4.43 16.87
N ALA A 208 -2.35 4.55 16.04
CA ALA A 208 -2.25 3.83 14.78
C ALA A 208 -1.32 2.62 14.90
N ILE A 209 -1.71 1.55 14.19
CA ILE A 209 -0.86 0.38 13.95
C ILE A 209 0.01 0.64 12.71
N GLY A 210 1.32 0.54 12.85
CA GLY A 210 2.26 0.56 11.73
C GLY A 210 2.38 -0.82 11.09
N ILE A 211 2.25 -0.92 9.76
CA ILE A 211 2.44 -2.15 9.00
C ILE A 211 3.60 -1.95 8.02
N GLY A 212 4.72 -2.60 8.27
CA GLY A 212 5.89 -2.64 7.40
C GLY A 212 5.82 -3.86 6.49
N LEU A 213 5.71 -3.63 5.17
CA LEU A 213 5.61 -4.68 4.16
C LEU A 213 6.93 -4.83 3.40
N GLY A 214 7.55 -6.01 3.47
CA GLY A 214 8.68 -6.39 2.62
C GLY A 214 8.28 -6.50 1.15
N GLU A 215 9.27 -6.61 0.26
CA GLU A 215 9.02 -6.85 -1.16
C GLU A 215 8.45 -8.25 -1.39
N ASP A 216 7.60 -8.38 -2.42
CA ASP A 216 6.85 -9.59 -2.74
C ASP A 216 6.10 -10.17 -1.52
N THR A 217 5.57 -9.27 -0.72
CA THR A 217 4.87 -9.56 0.53
C THR A 217 3.72 -8.60 0.67
N GLY A 218 2.63 -9.06 1.21
CA GLY A 218 1.46 -8.22 1.41
C GLY A 218 0.55 -8.73 2.50
N VAL A 219 -0.52 -8.00 2.69
CA VAL A 219 -1.59 -8.33 3.61
C VAL A 219 -2.94 -8.21 2.92
N VAL A 220 -3.81 -9.18 3.13
CA VAL A 220 -5.24 -9.10 2.82
C VAL A 220 -5.95 -8.61 4.07
N ILE A 221 -6.65 -7.50 3.96
CA ILE A 221 -7.41 -6.91 5.07
C ILE A 221 -8.90 -7.10 4.76
N THR A 222 -9.59 -7.79 5.67
CA THR A 222 -11.02 -8.07 5.57
C THR A 222 -11.74 -7.48 6.78
N GLY A 223 -12.79 -6.73 6.55
CA GLY A 223 -13.47 -6.00 7.62
C GLY A 223 -12.58 -4.91 8.21
N ALA A 224 -12.61 -4.75 9.53
CA ALA A 224 -11.83 -3.73 10.23
C ALA A 224 -10.61 -4.28 10.97
N ASP A 225 -10.53 -5.59 11.18
CA ASP A 225 -9.67 -6.22 12.18
C ASP A 225 -8.97 -7.53 11.73
N MET A 226 -9.35 -8.07 10.59
CA MET A 226 -8.74 -9.30 10.09
C MET A 226 -7.64 -9.00 9.09
N LEU A 227 -6.42 -9.47 9.39
CA LEU A 227 -5.24 -9.33 8.56
C LEU A 227 -4.62 -10.69 8.29
N GLU A 228 -4.52 -11.06 7.01
CA GLU A 228 -3.86 -12.28 6.55
C GLU A 228 -2.60 -11.91 5.77
N THR A 229 -1.46 -12.49 6.10
CA THR A 229 -0.19 -12.28 5.39
C THR A 229 -0.13 -13.16 4.14
N ILE A 230 0.40 -12.59 3.04
CA ILE A 230 0.57 -13.28 1.76
C ILE A 230 1.96 -12.96 1.17
N GLY A 231 2.45 -13.84 0.29
CA GLY A 231 3.73 -13.65 -0.39
C GLY A 231 4.90 -14.27 0.33
N SER A 232 6.13 -13.89 -0.08
CA SER A 232 7.36 -14.62 0.25
C SER A 232 8.25 -13.98 1.32
N GLY A 233 7.98 -12.71 1.70
CA GLY A 233 8.83 -11.96 2.62
C GLY A 233 8.22 -11.79 4.01
N GLN A 234 8.47 -10.64 4.63
CA GLN A 234 8.12 -10.38 6.03
C GLN A 234 7.13 -9.22 6.15
N VAL A 235 6.18 -9.38 7.07
CA VAL A 235 5.30 -8.32 7.55
C VAL A 235 5.70 -8.00 8.98
N MET A 236 5.87 -6.70 9.27
CA MET A 236 6.20 -6.23 10.61
C MET A 236 5.11 -5.31 11.12
N ILE A 237 4.68 -5.55 12.34
CA ILE A 237 3.64 -4.78 13.02
C ILE A 237 4.29 -3.91 14.10
N PHE A 238 3.91 -2.64 14.11
CA PHE A 238 4.32 -1.66 15.11
C PHE A 238 3.07 -1.16 15.83
N ASP A 239 2.92 -1.58 17.08
CA ASP A 239 1.83 -1.14 17.92
C ASP A 239 2.27 0.07 18.76
N GLY A 240 1.58 1.19 18.61
CA GLY A 240 1.86 2.42 19.35
C GLY A 240 1.11 2.57 20.65
N HIS A 241 0.13 1.70 20.95
CA HIS A 241 -0.75 1.87 22.10
C HIS A 241 -0.02 1.81 23.45
N ASP A 242 1.08 1.05 23.52
CA ASP A 242 1.90 0.90 24.74
C ASP A 242 3.09 1.88 24.82
N ILE A 243 3.13 2.90 23.97
CA ILE A 243 4.14 3.95 24.08
C ILE A 243 3.88 4.77 25.35
N SER A 244 4.76 4.61 26.33
CA SER A 244 4.65 5.33 27.61
C SER A 244 5.30 6.71 27.59
N TYR A 245 6.19 6.96 26.64
CA TYR A 245 6.88 8.23 26.45
C TYR A 245 7.36 8.40 25.03
N SER A 246 7.17 9.59 24.47
CA SER A 246 7.76 10.03 23.21
C SER A 246 8.02 11.52 23.28
N ASP A 247 9.22 11.94 22.89
CA ASP A 247 9.59 13.35 22.80
C ASP A 247 9.45 13.90 21.37
N TYR A 248 8.65 13.24 20.54
CA TYR A 248 8.44 13.62 19.14
C TYR A 248 8.00 15.10 18.99
N ALA A 249 7.13 15.56 19.89
CA ALA A 249 6.58 16.92 19.87
C ALA A 249 7.53 17.96 20.47
N ASP A 250 8.57 17.55 21.21
CA ASP A 250 9.53 18.44 21.84
C ASP A 250 10.55 18.94 20.80
N VAL A 251 10.07 19.77 19.90
CA VAL A 251 10.93 20.46 18.94
C VAL A 251 11.56 21.63 19.66
N ALA A 252 12.86 21.55 19.99
CA ALA A 252 13.60 22.70 20.50
C ALA A 252 13.47 23.86 19.50
N GLU A 253 13.19 25.06 20.00
CA GLU A 253 13.24 26.28 19.20
C GLU A 253 14.63 26.44 18.61
N GLY A 254 14.73 26.28 17.30
CA GLY A 254 15.98 26.31 16.54
C GLY A 254 16.20 25.01 15.77
N PHE A 255 16.64 25.14 14.53
CA PHE A 255 16.80 24.07 13.51
C PHE A 255 17.85 22.99 13.83
N GLN A 256 18.07 22.64 15.08
CA GLN A 256 18.95 21.53 15.43
C GLN A 256 18.20 20.21 15.29
N ARG A 257 18.73 19.33 14.42
CA ARG A 257 18.28 17.95 14.30
C ARG A 257 18.53 17.21 15.60
N SER A 258 17.48 17.01 16.38
CA SER A 258 17.55 16.30 17.65
C SER A 258 17.11 14.84 17.47
N PRO A 259 17.81 13.87 18.08
CA PRO A 259 17.34 12.50 18.15
C PRO A 259 15.99 12.42 18.84
N MET A 260 15.16 11.47 18.39
CA MET A 260 13.90 11.15 19.03
C MET A 260 14.08 10.03 20.04
N SER A 261 13.43 10.11 21.17
CA SER A 261 13.38 9.06 22.18
C SER A 261 11.96 8.47 22.27
N ILE A 262 11.88 7.17 22.28
CA ILE A 262 10.61 6.42 22.49
C ILE A 262 10.84 5.44 23.63
N ARG A 263 9.90 5.35 24.55
CA ARG A 263 9.85 4.31 25.58
C ARG A 263 8.56 3.52 25.39
N VAL A 264 8.68 2.21 25.37
CA VAL A 264 7.55 1.27 25.37
C VAL A 264 7.48 0.65 26.74
N SER A 265 6.29 0.54 27.31
CA SER A 265 6.10 -0.15 28.57
C SER A 265 6.49 -1.63 28.40
N PRO A 266 7.35 -2.19 29.27
CA PRO A 266 7.74 -3.58 29.17
C PRO A 266 6.61 -4.46 29.73
N TYR A 267 5.51 -4.61 29.01
CA TYR A 267 4.60 -5.70 29.27
C TYR A 267 5.23 -6.98 28.74
N LEU A 268 5.71 -7.80 29.64
CA LEU A 268 5.96 -9.21 29.35
C LEU A 268 4.64 -9.82 28.88
N LEU A 269 4.54 -10.13 27.59
CA LEU A 269 3.56 -11.09 27.13
C LEU A 269 3.85 -12.41 27.87
N SER A 270 3.07 -12.71 28.89
CA SER A 270 2.97 -14.08 29.40
C SER A 270 2.26 -14.88 28.31
N LEU A 271 3.04 -15.67 27.56
CA LEU A 271 2.55 -16.71 26.68
C LEU A 271 1.86 -17.80 27.48
#